data_34b2be65e2934810e6d341152449f33b
#
_entry.id   34b2be65e2934810e6d341152449f33b
#
_cell.length_a   1.000
_cell.length_b   1.000
_cell.length_c   1.000
_cell.angle_alpha   90.00
_cell.angle_beta   90.00
_cell.angle_gamma   90.00
#
_symmetry.space_group_name_H-M   'P 1'
#
loop_
_entity.id
_entity.type
_entity.pdbx_description
1 polymer ?
#
loop_
_entity_poly.entity_id
_entity_poly.type
_entity_poly.pdbx_seq_one_letter_code
_entity_poly.pdbx_strand_id
1 'polypeptide(L)'
;SKFEEIVGQENGIKALKAALCGQNPQHVIIYGPPGVGKTAAARLVLEEAKKMEKSPFKKEAKFIEIDATTIRFDERGIADPLIGSVHDPIYQGAGSLGIAGIPQPKPGAVTKAHGGILFMDEIGELHPIELNKLLKVLEDRKVFLDSSYYCSENPNMPDYIKEIFDNGLPADFRLIGATTR
;
A
#
# COMPACT_ATOMS: atom_id res chain seq x y z
N SER A 1 -4.06 -29.47 -6.33
CA SER A 1 -4.92 -28.44 -5.76
C SER A 1 -5.01 -27.22 -6.68
N LYS A 2 -5.93 -26.33 -6.39
CA LYS A 2 -6.08 -25.10 -7.17
C LYS A 2 -4.83 -24.24 -7.15
N PHE A 3 -4.11 -24.23 -6.02
CA PHE A 3 -2.85 -23.48 -5.91
C PHE A 3 -1.82 -24.01 -6.91
N GLU A 4 -1.65 -25.31 -6.95
CA GLU A 4 -0.64 -25.94 -7.81
C GLU A 4 -0.97 -25.72 -9.28
N GLU A 5 -2.23 -25.79 -9.65
CA GLU A 5 -2.68 -25.55 -11.01
C GLU A 5 -2.42 -24.11 -11.44
N ILE A 6 -2.62 -23.14 -10.55
CA ILE A 6 -2.50 -21.73 -10.85
C ILE A 6 -1.03 -21.33 -10.99
N VAL A 7 -0.20 -21.73 -10.04
CA VAL A 7 1.20 -21.32 -10.03
C VAL A 7 2.08 -22.21 -10.90
N GLY A 8 1.70 -23.48 -11.03
CA GLY A 8 2.53 -24.47 -11.71
C GLY A 8 3.84 -24.75 -11.01
N GLN A 9 3.99 -24.27 -9.76
CA GLN A 9 5.21 -24.42 -8.97
C GLN A 9 4.85 -24.54 -7.50
N GLU A 10 4.94 -25.74 -6.97
CA GLU A 10 4.64 -26.00 -5.55
C GLU A 10 5.48 -25.16 -4.59
N ASN A 11 6.74 -24.90 -4.95
CA ASN A 11 7.64 -24.13 -4.10
C ASN A 11 7.16 -22.71 -3.90
N GLY A 12 6.57 -22.07 -4.93
CA GLY A 12 6.04 -20.72 -4.82
C GLY A 12 4.86 -20.66 -3.86
N ILE A 13 3.95 -21.64 -3.95
CA ILE A 13 2.81 -21.73 -3.05
C ILE A 13 3.25 -21.98 -1.62
N LYS A 14 4.17 -22.91 -1.43
CA LYS A 14 4.71 -23.21 -0.09
C LYS A 14 5.35 -21.97 0.52
N ALA A 15 6.11 -21.22 -0.28
CA ALA A 15 6.73 -19.98 0.19
C ALA A 15 5.70 -18.95 0.61
N LEU A 16 4.63 -18.77 -0.19
CA LEU A 16 3.54 -17.87 0.15
C LEU A 16 2.83 -18.28 1.44
N LYS A 17 2.50 -19.57 1.57
CA LYS A 17 1.85 -20.07 2.78
C LYS A 17 2.75 -19.91 4.00
N ALA A 18 4.03 -20.22 3.87
CA ALA A 18 5.00 -20.07 4.96
C ALA A 18 5.13 -18.61 5.38
N ALA A 19 5.11 -17.68 4.41
CA ALA A 19 5.25 -16.26 4.71
C ALA A 19 3.99 -15.66 5.33
N LEU A 20 2.81 -16.03 4.84
CA LEU A 20 1.56 -15.32 5.13
C LEU A 20 0.67 -16.00 6.15
N CYS A 21 0.71 -17.34 6.22
CA CYS A 21 -0.16 -18.06 7.15
C CYS A 21 0.47 -18.15 8.52
N GLY A 22 -0.34 -17.96 9.55
CA GLY A 22 0.09 -18.05 10.92
C GLY A 22 0.06 -16.72 11.66
N GLN A 23 0.70 -16.69 12.80
CA GLN A 23 0.64 -15.60 13.73
C GLN A 23 1.45 -14.37 13.30
N ASN A 24 2.52 -14.60 12.56
CA ASN A 24 3.47 -13.53 12.18
C ASN A 24 3.72 -13.51 10.67
N PRO A 25 2.76 -13.01 9.87
CA PRO A 25 2.97 -12.91 8.43
C PRO A 25 4.17 -12.06 8.08
N GLN A 26 4.89 -12.46 7.03
CA GLN A 26 6.11 -11.80 6.58
C GLN A 26 5.94 -11.24 5.17
N HIS A 27 6.70 -10.22 4.84
CA HIS A 27 6.82 -9.76 3.46
C HIS A 27 7.53 -10.83 2.62
N VAL A 28 7.18 -10.90 1.33
CA VAL A 28 7.76 -11.93 0.46
C VAL A 28 7.95 -11.41 -0.96
N ILE A 29 9.02 -11.86 -1.60
CA ILE A 29 9.27 -11.60 -3.01
C ILE A 29 9.15 -12.92 -3.77
N ILE A 30 8.35 -12.92 -4.84
CA ILE A 30 8.13 -14.09 -5.67
C ILE A 30 8.81 -13.88 -7.01
N TYR A 31 9.63 -14.85 -7.40
CA TYR A 31 10.28 -14.86 -8.71
C TYR A 31 9.57 -15.85 -9.61
N GLY A 32 9.43 -15.51 -10.87
CA GLY A 32 8.87 -16.43 -11.84
C GLY A 32 8.49 -15.75 -13.15
N PRO A 33 8.23 -16.53 -14.19
CA PRO A 33 7.86 -15.98 -15.48
C PRO A 33 6.53 -15.25 -15.41
N PRO A 34 6.29 -14.27 -16.31
CA PRO A 34 5.05 -13.52 -16.33
C PRO A 34 3.85 -14.43 -16.68
N GLY A 35 2.68 -14.05 -16.21
CA GLY A 35 1.44 -14.73 -16.59
C GLY A 35 1.21 -16.10 -15.98
N VAL A 36 1.91 -16.48 -14.90
CA VAL A 36 1.76 -17.80 -14.30
C VAL A 36 0.82 -17.82 -13.08
N GLY A 37 -0.05 -16.83 -12.96
CA GLY A 37 -1.07 -16.84 -11.90
C GLY A 37 -0.57 -16.47 -10.52
N LYS A 38 0.53 -15.72 -10.42
CA LYS A 38 1.09 -15.30 -9.14
C LYS A 38 0.08 -14.51 -8.30
N THR A 39 -0.64 -13.60 -8.94
CA THR A 39 -1.65 -12.78 -8.27
C THR A 39 -2.77 -13.65 -7.70
N ALA A 40 -3.28 -14.58 -8.52
CA ALA A 40 -4.37 -15.45 -8.09
C ALA A 40 -3.94 -16.36 -6.94
N ALA A 41 -2.72 -16.87 -7.00
CA ALA A 41 -2.18 -17.70 -5.93
C ALA A 41 -2.06 -16.89 -4.63
N ALA A 42 -1.57 -15.66 -4.71
CA ALA A 42 -1.43 -14.80 -3.54
C ALA A 42 -2.79 -14.48 -2.90
N ARG A 43 -3.81 -14.22 -3.73
CA ARG A 43 -5.18 -13.99 -3.23
C ARG A 43 -5.71 -15.20 -2.49
N LEU A 44 -5.50 -16.40 -3.05
CA LEU A 44 -5.95 -17.62 -2.41
C LEU A 44 -5.25 -17.87 -1.08
N VAL A 45 -3.96 -17.59 -1.02
CA VAL A 45 -3.21 -17.76 0.23
C VAL A 45 -3.69 -16.77 1.29
N LEU A 46 -4.03 -15.54 0.92
CA LEU A 46 -4.63 -14.60 1.89
C LEU A 46 -5.93 -15.16 2.46
N GLU A 47 -6.80 -15.72 1.61
CA GLU A 47 -8.06 -16.30 2.09
C GLU A 47 -7.81 -17.47 3.03
N GLU A 48 -6.80 -18.29 2.75
CA GLU A 48 -6.40 -19.36 3.67
C GLU A 48 -5.86 -18.79 5.00
N ALA A 49 -5.04 -17.73 4.91
CA ALA A 49 -4.48 -17.12 6.09
C ALA A 49 -5.56 -16.54 7.01
N LYS A 50 -6.61 -15.94 6.43
CA LYS A 50 -7.71 -15.36 7.20
C LYS A 50 -8.44 -16.40 8.05
N LYS A 51 -8.41 -17.67 7.64
CA LYS A 51 -9.08 -18.75 8.37
C LYS A 51 -8.28 -19.23 9.57
N MET A 52 -7.03 -18.84 9.68
CA MET A 52 -6.16 -19.28 10.77
C MET A 52 -6.48 -18.50 12.04
N GLU A 53 -6.69 -19.22 13.14
CA GLU A 53 -7.16 -18.65 14.40
C GLU A 53 -6.28 -17.51 14.92
N LYS A 54 -4.97 -17.65 14.80
CA LYS A 54 -4.02 -16.67 15.33
C LYS A 54 -3.52 -15.69 14.29
N SER A 55 -4.10 -15.69 13.09
CA SER A 55 -3.69 -14.75 12.05
C SER A 55 -4.10 -13.33 12.39
N PRO A 56 -3.24 -12.33 12.15
CA PRO A 56 -3.63 -10.93 12.27
C PRO A 56 -4.52 -10.46 11.13
N PHE A 57 -4.61 -11.22 10.03
CA PHE A 57 -5.51 -10.87 8.93
C PHE A 57 -6.94 -11.12 9.34
N LYS A 58 -7.71 -10.06 9.38
CA LYS A 58 -9.14 -10.14 9.69
C LYS A 58 -9.93 -10.53 8.44
N LYS A 59 -11.19 -10.87 8.63
CA LYS A 59 -12.07 -11.21 7.52
C LYS A 59 -12.12 -10.11 6.47
N GLU A 60 -12.04 -8.86 6.88
CA GLU A 60 -12.10 -7.67 6.02
C GLU A 60 -10.77 -7.32 5.36
N ALA A 61 -9.70 -8.05 5.65
CA ALA A 61 -8.39 -7.76 5.10
C ALA A 61 -8.44 -7.70 3.58
N LYS A 62 -7.94 -6.61 3.01
CA LYS A 62 -7.99 -6.35 1.58
C LYS A 62 -6.76 -6.85 0.87
N PHE A 63 -6.93 -7.17 -0.39
CA PHE A 63 -5.84 -7.47 -1.30
C PHE A 63 -5.78 -6.35 -2.33
N ILE A 64 -4.79 -5.50 -2.22
CA ILE A 64 -4.61 -4.37 -3.12
C ILE A 64 -3.51 -4.72 -4.11
N GLU A 65 -3.85 -4.68 -5.37
CA GLU A 65 -2.92 -5.03 -6.45
C GLU A 65 -2.46 -3.77 -7.16
N ILE A 66 -1.15 -3.70 -7.42
CA ILE A 66 -0.58 -2.59 -8.17
C ILE A 66 0.51 -3.13 -9.09
N ASP A 67 0.63 -2.53 -10.27
CA ASP A 67 1.67 -2.85 -11.22
C ASP A 67 2.71 -1.73 -11.19
N ALA A 68 3.94 -2.06 -10.77
CA ALA A 68 4.98 -1.06 -10.61
C ALA A 68 5.34 -0.36 -11.94
N THR A 69 5.12 -1.02 -13.07
CA THR A 69 5.38 -0.40 -14.38
C THR A 69 4.44 0.76 -14.69
N THR A 70 3.28 0.81 -14.03
CA THR A 70 2.30 1.88 -14.24
C THR A 70 2.49 3.06 -13.30
N ILE A 71 3.34 2.92 -12.28
CA ILE A 71 3.59 4.00 -11.34
C ILE A 71 4.65 4.92 -11.91
N ARG A 72 4.29 6.18 -12.13
CA ARG A 72 5.21 7.17 -12.63
C ARG A 72 5.67 8.06 -11.48
N PHE A 73 6.96 8.27 -11.39
CA PHE A 73 7.52 9.20 -10.42
C PHE A 73 7.19 10.64 -10.85
N ASP A 74 6.53 11.38 -9.96
CA ASP A 74 6.20 12.78 -10.18
C ASP A 74 7.09 13.64 -9.27
N GLU A 75 8.06 14.33 -9.87
CA GLU A 75 8.99 15.19 -9.14
C GLU A 75 8.28 16.30 -8.37
N ARG A 76 7.11 16.73 -8.86
CA ARG A 76 6.35 17.79 -8.20
C ARG A 76 5.58 17.29 -6.98
N GLY A 77 5.46 15.97 -6.82
CA GLY A 77 4.74 15.39 -5.68
C GLY A 77 3.23 15.62 -5.69
N ILE A 78 2.65 16.00 -6.84
CA ILE A 78 1.23 16.30 -6.95
C ILE A 78 0.39 15.02 -6.93
N ALA A 79 0.90 13.97 -7.54
CA ALA A 79 0.21 12.69 -7.61
C ALA A 79 1.16 11.57 -7.24
N ASP A 80 0.74 10.75 -6.30
CA ASP A 80 1.49 9.55 -5.90
C ASP A 80 0.47 8.46 -5.56
N PRO A 81 0.14 7.62 -6.54
CA PRO A 81 -0.88 6.59 -6.32
C PRO A 81 -0.45 5.49 -5.37
N LEU A 82 0.85 5.31 -5.16
CA LEU A 82 1.35 4.29 -4.24
C LEU A 82 1.30 4.78 -2.79
N ILE A 83 1.98 5.87 -2.53
CA ILE A 83 2.17 6.36 -1.15
C ILE A 83 1.03 7.28 -0.70
N GLY A 84 0.46 8.00 -1.64
CA GLY A 84 -0.50 9.04 -1.34
C GLY A 84 0.11 10.42 -1.52
N SER A 85 -0.73 11.42 -1.58
CA SER A 85 -0.32 12.78 -1.83
C SER A 85 -1.23 13.75 -1.11
N VAL A 86 -0.90 15.04 -1.18
CA VAL A 86 -1.74 16.09 -0.62
C VAL A 86 -2.13 17.02 -1.76
N HIS A 87 -3.41 17.27 -1.89
CA HIS A 87 -3.91 18.31 -2.78
C HIS A 87 -3.92 19.62 -1.98
N ASP A 88 -2.90 20.44 -2.19
CA ASP A 88 -2.81 21.73 -1.54
C ASP A 88 -3.83 22.71 -2.12
N PRO A 89 -4.22 23.72 -1.36
CA PRO A 89 -5.27 24.67 -1.77
C PRO A 89 -5.04 25.31 -3.12
N ILE A 90 -3.79 25.58 -3.46
CA ILE A 90 -3.42 26.18 -4.74
C ILE A 90 -3.84 25.30 -5.94
N TYR A 91 -3.84 23.99 -5.77
CA TYR A 91 -4.22 23.06 -6.82
C TYR A 91 -5.72 22.75 -6.84
N GLN A 92 -6.43 23.25 -5.85
CA GLN A 92 -7.88 23.07 -5.73
C GLN A 92 -8.65 24.31 -6.20
N GLY A 93 -7.93 25.30 -6.74
CA GLY A 93 -8.56 26.57 -7.09
C GLY A 93 -9.08 27.27 -5.85
N ALA A 94 -8.29 27.26 -4.78
CA ALA A 94 -8.67 27.84 -3.51
C ALA A 94 -9.11 29.28 -3.67
N GLY A 95 -10.32 29.56 -3.24
CA GLY A 95 -10.91 30.90 -3.26
C GLY A 95 -11.18 31.41 -1.86
N SER A 96 -12.14 32.29 -1.76
CA SER A 96 -12.51 32.93 -0.50
C SER A 96 -13.42 32.11 0.40
N LEU A 97 -13.79 30.88 -0.01
CA LEU A 97 -14.71 30.05 0.75
C LEU A 97 -14.04 29.44 1.98
N GLY A 98 -14.83 29.12 3.00
CA GLY A 98 -14.33 28.68 4.30
C GLY A 98 -13.46 27.45 4.32
N ILE A 99 -13.63 26.51 3.39
CA ILE A 99 -12.79 25.34 3.30
C ILE A 99 -11.60 25.53 2.36
N ALA A 100 -11.56 26.62 1.62
CA ALA A 100 -10.41 26.98 0.79
C ALA A 100 -9.20 27.23 1.67
N GLY A 101 -8.07 26.72 1.29
CA GLY A 101 -6.85 26.81 2.08
C GLY A 101 -6.58 25.61 2.96
N ILE A 102 -7.48 24.62 2.98
CA ILE A 102 -7.28 23.40 3.75
C ILE A 102 -6.66 22.33 2.82
N PRO A 103 -5.46 21.82 3.15
CA PRO A 103 -4.87 20.75 2.35
C PRO A 103 -5.68 19.47 2.47
N GLN A 104 -5.86 18.77 1.34
CA GLN A 104 -6.67 17.56 1.29
C GLN A 104 -5.80 16.33 1.06
N PRO A 105 -5.69 15.44 2.06
CA PRO A 105 -4.96 14.19 1.88
C PRO A 105 -5.63 13.28 0.86
N LYS A 106 -4.82 12.65 0.02
CA LYS A 106 -5.26 11.64 -0.95
C LYS A 106 -4.55 10.33 -0.62
N PRO A 107 -5.23 9.38 0.03
CA PRO A 107 -4.62 8.11 0.38
C PRO A 107 -4.16 7.34 -0.85
N GLY A 108 -3.00 6.69 -0.74
CA GLY A 108 -2.48 5.83 -1.79
C GLY A 108 -2.78 4.36 -1.55
N ALA A 109 -2.16 3.51 -2.37
CA ALA A 109 -2.38 2.06 -2.28
C ALA A 109 -1.95 1.50 -0.92
N VAL A 110 -0.87 2.02 -0.34
CA VAL A 110 -0.38 1.54 0.96
C VAL A 110 -1.40 1.74 2.08
N THR A 111 -2.11 2.87 2.07
CA THR A 111 -3.16 3.13 3.04
C THR A 111 -4.37 2.21 2.81
N LYS A 112 -4.72 1.99 1.55
CA LYS A 112 -5.83 1.09 1.20
C LYS A 112 -5.54 -0.36 1.60
N ALA A 113 -4.26 -0.74 1.60
CA ALA A 113 -3.83 -2.09 1.96
C ALA A 113 -3.73 -2.33 3.47
N HIS A 114 -3.94 -1.29 4.29
CA HIS A 114 -3.83 -1.42 5.74
C HIS A 114 -4.65 -2.61 6.27
N GLY A 115 -4.00 -3.44 7.05
CA GLY A 115 -4.61 -4.65 7.61
C GLY A 115 -4.61 -5.85 6.68
N GLY A 116 -4.12 -5.69 5.45
CA GLY A 116 -4.16 -6.73 4.44
C GLY A 116 -2.85 -6.88 3.68
N ILE A 117 -2.96 -7.06 2.38
CA ILE A 117 -1.82 -7.30 1.50
C ILE A 117 -1.75 -6.24 0.40
N LEU A 118 -0.54 -5.77 0.16
CA LEU A 118 -0.20 -5.02 -1.04
C LEU A 118 0.59 -5.96 -1.96
N PHE A 119 0.00 -6.31 -3.09
CA PHE A 119 0.65 -7.12 -4.12
C PHE A 119 1.20 -6.17 -5.19
N MET A 120 2.51 -6.15 -5.34
CA MET A 120 3.15 -5.30 -6.33
C MET A 120 3.80 -6.15 -7.43
N ASP A 121 3.17 -6.15 -8.60
CA ASP A 121 3.71 -6.84 -9.76
C ASP A 121 4.86 -6.02 -10.35
N GLU A 122 5.88 -6.72 -10.86
CA GLU A 122 7.08 -6.13 -11.42
C GLU A 122 7.74 -5.11 -10.48
N ILE A 123 7.91 -5.50 -9.22
CA ILE A 123 8.43 -4.60 -8.18
C ILE A 123 9.82 -4.05 -8.53
N GLY A 124 10.61 -4.80 -9.31
CA GLY A 124 11.93 -4.34 -9.75
C GLY A 124 11.91 -3.13 -10.68
N GLU A 125 10.73 -2.81 -11.24
CA GLU A 125 10.57 -1.65 -12.12
C GLU A 125 10.19 -0.38 -11.38
N LEU A 126 10.01 -0.45 -10.07
CA LEU A 126 9.64 0.72 -9.28
C LEU A 126 10.81 1.70 -9.23
N HIS A 127 10.50 2.99 -9.43
CA HIS A 127 11.51 4.04 -9.35
C HIS A 127 12.18 4.00 -7.98
N PRO A 128 13.52 4.16 -7.89
CA PRO A 128 14.24 4.07 -6.61
C PRO A 128 13.69 4.99 -5.52
N ILE A 129 13.24 6.19 -5.86
CA ILE A 129 12.66 7.11 -4.88
C ILE A 129 11.35 6.55 -4.34
N GLU A 130 10.50 5.98 -5.20
CA GLU A 130 9.26 5.34 -4.76
C GLU A 130 9.53 4.10 -3.93
N LEU A 131 10.54 3.32 -4.30
CA LEU A 131 10.94 2.16 -3.51
C LEU A 131 11.38 2.57 -2.11
N ASN A 132 12.18 3.62 -2.00
CA ASN A 132 12.62 4.11 -0.69
C ASN A 132 11.45 4.57 0.17
N LYS A 133 10.47 5.24 -0.43
CA LYS A 133 9.24 5.63 0.27
C LYS A 133 8.48 4.40 0.75
N LEU A 134 8.36 3.38 -0.09
CA LEU A 134 7.69 2.14 0.27
C LEU A 134 8.38 1.45 1.45
N LEU A 135 9.71 1.37 1.41
CA LEU A 135 10.48 0.77 2.49
C LEU A 135 10.27 1.51 3.82
N LYS A 136 10.19 2.84 3.75
CA LYS A 136 9.92 3.66 4.94
C LYS A 136 8.53 3.37 5.50
N VAL A 137 7.54 3.20 4.65
CA VAL A 137 6.19 2.83 5.08
C VAL A 137 6.18 1.46 5.74
N LEU A 138 6.88 0.49 5.18
CA LEU A 138 6.99 -0.85 5.78
C LEU A 138 7.60 -0.79 7.18
N GLU A 139 8.59 0.06 7.37
CA GLU A 139 9.24 0.24 8.66
C GLU A 139 8.32 0.93 9.67
N ASP A 140 7.72 2.06 9.27
CA ASP A 140 6.90 2.89 10.15
C ASP A 140 5.48 2.34 10.34
N ARG A 141 4.99 1.54 9.39
CA ARG A 141 3.61 1.06 9.34
C ARG A 141 2.59 2.20 9.26
N LYS A 142 3.03 3.33 8.78
CA LYS A 142 2.27 4.56 8.61
C LYS A 142 2.83 5.35 7.44
N VAL A 143 1.97 6.22 6.91
CA VAL A 143 2.38 7.22 5.93
C VAL A 143 2.24 8.58 6.58
N PHE A 144 3.31 9.37 6.53
CA PHE A 144 3.28 10.77 6.94
C PHE A 144 3.24 11.62 5.68
N LEU A 145 2.20 12.41 5.56
CA LEU A 145 2.01 13.33 4.44
C LEU A 145 2.38 14.74 4.87
N ASP A 146 3.00 15.49 3.97
CA ASP A 146 3.42 16.85 4.24
C ASP A 146 2.68 17.84 3.38
N SER A 147 2.37 19.00 3.98
CA SER A 147 1.86 20.15 3.25
C SER A 147 2.37 21.42 3.91
N SER A 148 2.89 22.34 3.10
CA SER A 148 3.30 23.66 3.59
C SER A 148 2.10 24.51 4.00
N TYR A 149 0.89 24.10 3.62
CA TYR A 149 -0.35 24.79 3.98
C TYR A 149 -1.00 24.26 5.26
N TYR A 150 -0.44 23.20 5.84
CA TYR A 150 -0.98 22.68 7.10
C TYR A 150 -0.53 23.55 8.28
N CYS A 151 -1.50 23.93 9.11
CA CYS A 151 -1.23 24.62 10.36
C CYS A 151 -2.19 24.06 11.41
N SER A 152 -1.65 23.39 12.42
CA SER A 152 -2.45 22.77 13.49
C SER A 152 -3.20 23.80 14.33
N GLU A 153 -2.75 25.06 14.32
CA GLU A 153 -3.38 26.13 15.08
C GLU A 153 -4.51 26.83 14.33
N ASN A 154 -4.71 26.50 13.06
CA ASN A 154 -5.79 27.07 12.27
C ASN A 154 -7.13 26.63 12.83
N PRO A 155 -7.99 27.55 13.31
CA PRO A 155 -9.27 27.17 13.93
C PRO A 155 -10.25 26.55 12.94
N ASN A 156 -10.04 26.77 11.64
CA ASN A 156 -10.89 26.17 10.60
C ASN A 156 -10.40 24.80 10.12
N MET A 157 -9.29 24.33 10.68
CA MET A 157 -8.74 23.01 10.31
C MET A 157 -9.57 21.91 10.97
N PRO A 158 -10.22 21.03 10.18
CA PRO A 158 -10.97 19.91 10.75
C PRO A 158 -10.09 18.98 11.58
N ASP A 159 -10.64 18.41 12.64
CA ASP A 159 -9.90 17.52 13.51
C ASP A 159 -9.33 16.29 12.78
N TYR A 160 -10.09 15.74 11.84
CA TYR A 160 -9.60 14.57 11.08
C TYR A 160 -8.39 14.91 10.22
N ILE A 161 -8.30 16.14 9.71
CA ILE A 161 -7.14 16.60 8.96
C ILE A 161 -5.93 16.74 9.89
N LYS A 162 -6.13 17.32 11.07
CA LYS A 162 -5.08 17.43 12.08
C LYS A 162 -4.53 16.06 12.46
N GLU A 163 -5.42 15.09 12.67
CA GLU A 163 -5.03 13.72 13.01
C GLU A 163 -4.13 13.11 11.92
N ILE A 164 -4.51 13.29 10.66
CA ILE A 164 -3.75 12.74 9.55
C ILE A 164 -2.36 13.34 9.46
N PHE A 165 -2.24 14.68 9.56
CA PHE A 165 -0.95 15.34 9.45
C PHE A 165 -0.08 15.16 10.69
N ASP A 166 -0.68 15.11 11.86
CA ASP A 166 0.07 14.97 13.11
C ASP A 166 0.52 13.53 13.36
N ASN A 167 -0.35 12.55 13.07
CA ASN A 167 -0.13 11.17 13.46
C ASN A 167 0.04 10.19 12.30
N GLY A 168 -0.17 10.67 11.08
CA GLY A 168 -0.04 9.83 9.87
C GLY A 168 -1.28 9.00 9.59
N LEU A 169 -1.25 8.36 8.42
CA LEU A 169 -2.28 7.41 7.99
C LEU A 169 -1.79 5.99 8.23
N PRO A 170 -2.55 5.15 8.94
CA PRO A 170 -2.14 3.76 9.15
C PRO A 170 -1.94 3.04 7.82
N ALA A 171 -0.84 2.30 7.71
CA ALA A 171 -0.49 1.54 6.53
C ALA A 171 0.32 0.31 6.93
N ASP A 172 -0.29 -0.53 7.78
CA ASP A 172 0.30 -1.77 8.23
C ASP A 172 -0.24 -2.91 7.38
N PHE A 173 0.55 -3.32 6.42
CA PHE A 173 0.21 -4.38 5.47
C PHE A 173 1.39 -5.32 5.31
N ARG A 174 1.16 -6.43 4.62
CA ARG A 174 2.26 -7.29 4.18
C ARG A 174 2.43 -7.12 2.70
N LEU A 175 3.68 -6.97 2.28
CA LEU A 175 4.04 -6.78 0.88
C LEU A 175 4.32 -8.12 0.24
N ILE A 176 3.69 -8.35 -0.91
CA ILE A 176 4.09 -9.42 -1.81
C ILE A 176 4.61 -8.74 -3.08
N GLY A 177 5.90 -8.83 -3.31
CA GLY A 177 6.50 -8.34 -4.54
C GLY A 177 6.65 -9.48 -5.52
N ALA A 178 6.27 -9.25 -6.77
CA ALA A 178 6.47 -10.23 -7.83
C ALA A 178 7.42 -9.64 -8.86
N THR A 179 8.31 -10.48 -9.36
CA THR A 179 9.27 -10.05 -10.37
C THR A 179 9.61 -11.20 -11.30
N THR A 180 9.96 -10.85 -12.53
CA THR A 180 10.41 -11.82 -13.54
C THR A 180 11.92 -12.00 -13.55
N ARG A 181 12.63 -11.24 -12.74
CA ARG A 181 14.11 -11.29 -12.67
C ARG A 181 14.61 -11.45 -11.27
#